data_1db88e3a44aa073fd97ed57f648fefff
#
_entry.id   1db88e3a44aa073fd97ed57f648fefff
#
_cell.length_a   1.000
_cell.length_b   1.000
_cell.length_c   1.000
_cell.angle_alpha   90.00
_cell.angle_beta   90.00
_cell.angle_gamma   90.00
#
_symmetry.space_group_name_H-M   'P 1'
#
loop_
_entity.id
_entity.type
_entity.pdbx_description
1 polymer ?
#
loop_
_entity_poly.entity_id
_entity_poly.type
_entity_poly.pdbx_seq_one_letter_code
_entity_poly.pdbx_strand_id
1 'polypeptide(L)'
;GGVDMDVIAIVGLNDDDTIRIKSKGYDMDVVPVGDFDKKDIEIGKAISLIRGVCAKFDQMGYKLSGFNAYTTSNVLKGSGLSSSAAFEVLIGNILSGLYNENSVDPVEIAKIAQRSENKYFGKPCGLMDQMASSVGGFTGIDFYDPENPIIEKVSFDIKAHGHNLVIVNTGGNHADLTQDYADITIECRAVS
;
A
#
# COMPACT_ATOMS: atom_id res chain seq x y z
N GLY A 1 9.40 7.22 8.61
CA GLY A 1 8.85 8.53 8.27
C GLY A 1 8.52 8.64 6.79
N GLY A 2 7.54 9.47 6.47
CA GLY A 2 7.21 9.82 5.09
C GLY A 2 8.29 10.69 4.45
N VAL A 3 8.45 10.56 3.14
CA VAL A 3 9.34 11.37 2.30
C VAL A 3 8.48 12.13 1.27
N ASP A 4 9.05 13.14 0.60
CA ASP A 4 8.36 13.91 -0.43
C ASP A 4 8.33 13.21 -1.81
N MET A 5 8.08 11.92 -1.78
CA MET A 5 7.83 11.08 -2.93
C MET A 5 6.45 10.45 -2.78
N ASP A 6 5.66 10.47 -3.84
CA ASP A 6 4.28 10.03 -3.78
C ASP A 6 3.84 9.21 -5.00
N VAL A 7 2.69 8.58 -4.82
CA VAL A 7 1.87 8.01 -5.89
C VAL A 7 0.58 8.82 -5.91
N ILE A 8 0.25 9.39 -7.05
CA ILE A 8 -0.95 10.21 -7.23
C ILE A 8 -1.87 9.61 -8.29
N ALA A 9 -3.17 9.89 -8.18
CA ALA A 9 -4.16 9.46 -9.14
C ALA A 9 -5.14 10.59 -9.50
N ILE A 10 -5.54 10.59 -10.77
CA ILE A 10 -6.76 11.28 -11.20
C ILE A 10 -7.83 10.20 -11.34
N VAL A 11 -8.98 10.40 -10.72
CA VAL A 11 -10.02 9.39 -10.58
C VAL A 11 -11.37 9.92 -11.05
N GLY A 12 -12.10 9.09 -11.77
CA GLY A 12 -13.47 9.36 -12.20
C GLY A 12 -14.38 8.16 -11.95
N LEU A 13 -15.61 8.42 -11.51
CA LEU A 13 -16.63 7.37 -11.39
C LEU A 13 -16.97 6.81 -12.76
N ASN A 14 -17.39 5.56 -12.80
CA ASN A 14 -18.04 4.94 -13.95
C ASN A 14 -19.32 4.22 -13.50
N ASP A 15 -20.12 3.77 -14.46
CA ASP A 15 -21.42 3.16 -14.26
C ASP A 15 -21.47 1.67 -14.66
N ASP A 16 -20.32 1.06 -14.92
CA ASP A 16 -20.23 -0.33 -15.39
C ASP A 16 -19.64 -1.31 -14.36
N ASP A 17 -19.61 -0.91 -13.09
CA ASP A 17 -19.11 -1.73 -11.97
C ASP A 17 -17.75 -2.38 -12.22
N THR A 18 -16.85 -1.66 -12.87
CA THR A 18 -15.51 -2.16 -13.17
C THR A 18 -14.45 -1.17 -12.69
N ILE A 19 -13.49 -1.66 -11.93
CA ILE A 19 -12.32 -0.87 -11.50
C ILE A 19 -11.25 -0.97 -12.58
N ARG A 20 -10.86 0.18 -13.14
CA ARG A 20 -9.80 0.29 -14.14
C ARG A 20 -8.72 1.24 -13.65
N ILE A 21 -7.51 0.75 -13.55
CA ILE A 21 -6.36 1.57 -13.14
C ILE A 21 -5.28 1.49 -14.20
N LYS A 22 -4.98 2.65 -14.81
CA LYS A 22 -3.88 2.81 -15.74
C LYS A 22 -2.73 3.51 -15.06
N SER A 23 -1.70 2.76 -14.72
CA SER A 23 -0.45 3.33 -14.21
C SER A 23 0.45 3.76 -15.38
N LYS A 24 1.09 4.93 -15.26
CA LYS A 24 2.01 5.44 -16.28
C LYS A 24 3.11 4.43 -16.58
N GLY A 25 3.21 4.02 -17.87
CA GLY A 25 4.22 3.07 -18.34
C GLY A 25 3.84 1.58 -18.17
N TYR A 26 2.65 1.26 -17.68
CA TYR A 26 2.16 -0.11 -17.53
C TYR A 26 0.84 -0.31 -18.28
N ASP A 27 0.45 -1.55 -18.49
CA ASP A 27 -0.86 -1.89 -19.04
C ASP A 27 -1.97 -1.53 -18.03
N MET A 28 -3.21 -1.48 -18.52
CA MET A 28 -4.37 -1.23 -17.69
C MET A 28 -4.72 -2.47 -16.88
N ASP A 29 -4.79 -2.32 -15.57
CA ASP A 29 -5.37 -3.31 -14.67
C ASP A 29 -6.90 -3.17 -14.65
N VAL A 30 -7.62 -4.30 -14.74
CA VAL A 30 -9.09 -4.33 -14.79
C VAL A 30 -9.61 -5.35 -13.79
N VAL A 31 -10.41 -4.90 -12.83
CA VAL A 31 -11.02 -5.74 -11.80
C VAL A 31 -12.52 -5.47 -11.77
N PRO A 32 -13.38 -6.43 -12.19
CA PRO A 32 -14.82 -6.31 -12.02
C PRO A 32 -15.19 -6.28 -10.53
N VAL A 33 -16.15 -5.41 -10.17
CA VAL A 33 -16.68 -5.36 -8.80
C VAL A 33 -17.40 -6.68 -8.49
N GLY A 34 -17.11 -7.25 -7.33
CA GLY A 34 -17.61 -8.57 -6.92
C GLY A 34 -16.75 -9.76 -7.35
N ASP A 35 -15.78 -9.57 -8.27
CA ASP A 35 -14.79 -10.61 -8.63
C ASP A 35 -13.48 -10.37 -7.85
N PHE A 36 -13.54 -10.59 -6.53
CA PHE A 36 -12.42 -10.30 -5.64
C PHE A 36 -11.68 -11.54 -5.13
N ASP A 37 -11.97 -12.71 -5.66
CA ASP A 37 -11.24 -13.93 -5.31
C ASP A 37 -9.78 -13.85 -5.75
N LYS A 38 -8.88 -14.38 -4.91
CA LYS A 38 -7.46 -14.48 -5.24
C LYS A 38 -7.26 -15.31 -6.50
N LYS A 39 -6.43 -14.81 -7.42
CA LYS A 39 -6.07 -15.52 -8.67
C LYS A 39 -4.56 -15.77 -8.70
N ASP A 40 -4.16 -17.02 -8.77
CA ASP A 40 -2.73 -17.42 -8.75
C ASP A 40 -1.94 -16.80 -9.91
N ILE A 41 -2.58 -16.62 -11.07
CA ILE A 41 -1.95 -15.97 -12.24
C ILE A 41 -1.64 -14.48 -12.03
N GLU A 42 -2.22 -13.86 -11.00
CA GLU A 42 -2.02 -12.45 -10.65
C GLU A 42 -0.96 -12.24 -9.56
N ILE A 43 -0.46 -13.30 -8.94
CA ILE A 43 0.58 -13.22 -7.91
C ILE A 43 1.79 -12.45 -8.46
N GLY A 44 2.31 -11.50 -7.68
CA GLY A 44 3.41 -10.62 -8.06
C GLY A 44 3.05 -9.48 -9.02
N LYS A 45 1.77 -9.31 -9.39
CA LYS A 45 1.30 -8.26 -10.29
C LYS A 45 0.47 -7.21 -9.55
N ALA A 46 0.48 -5.97 -10.03
CA ALA A 46 -0.26 -4.86 -9.44
C ALA A 46 -1.77 -5.13 -9.32
N ILE A 47 -2.35 -5.83 -10.28
CA ILE A 47 -3.77 -6.21 -10.26
C ILE A 47 -4.15 -7.02 -9.02
N SER A 48 -3.26 -7.85 -8.48
CA SER A 48 -3.53 -8.60 -7.25
C SER A 48 -3.62 -7.69 -6.02
N LEU A 49 -2.85 -6.61 -5.99
CA LEU A 49 -2.92 -5.60 -4.92
C LEU A 49 -4.27 -4.86 -4.96
N ILE A 50 -4.71 -4.47 -6.16
CA ILE A 50 -6.02 -3.83 -6.36
C ILE A 50 -7.13 -4.76 -5.85
N ARG A 51 -7.11 -6.01 -6.31
CA ARG A 51 -8.09 -7.04 -5.95
C ARG A 51 -8.11 -7.28 -4.44
N GLY A 52 -6.95 -7.39 -3.81
CA GLY A 52 -6.84 -7.65 -2.38
C GLY A 52 -7.35 -6.51 -1.50
N VAL A 53 -7.09 -5.25 -1.88
CA VAL A 53 -7.64 -4.08 -1.19
C VAL A 53 -9.17 -4.06 -1.34
N CYS A 54 -9.70 -4.22 -2.57
CA CYS A 54 -11.14 -4.26 -2.82
C CYS A 54 -11.83 -5.40 -2.06
N ALA A 55 -11.25 -6.59 -2.07
CA ALA A 55 -11.76 -7.75 -1.33
C ALA A 55 -11.91 -7.46 0.18
N LYS A 56 -10.95 -6.77 0.75
CA LYS A 56 -11.00 -6.45 2.19
C LYS A 56 -11.99 -5.33 2.49
N PHE A 57 -12.10 -4.32 1.64
CA PHE A 57 -13.14 -3.29 1.75
C PHE A 57 -14.55 -3.92 1.72
N ASP A 58 -14.80 -4.79 0.74
CA ASP A 58 -16.06 -5.52 0.60
C ASP A 58 -16.36 -6.38 1.84
N GLN A 59 -15.37 -7.17 2.29
CA GLN A 59 -15.50 -8.01 3.48
C GLN A 59 -15.84 -7.22 4.75
N MET A 60 -15.36 -5.99 4.87
CA MET A 60 -15.63 -5.11 6.01
C MET A 60 -16.94 -4.34 5.88
N GLY A 61 -17.67 -4.51 4.78
CA GLY A 61 -18.93 -3.84 4.52
C GLY A 61 -18.80 -2.38 4.09
N TYR A 62 -17.60 -1.92 3.69
CA TYR A 62 -17.42 -0.62 3.07
C TYR A 62 -18.02 -0.60 1.67
N LYS A 63 -18.57 0.56 1.29
CA LYS A 63 -19.12 0.75 -0.07
C LYS A 63 -17.97 0.79 -1.07
N LEU A 64 -18.17 0.13 -2.21
CA LEU A 64 -17.30 0.22 -3.37
C LEU A 64 -18.09 -0.02 -4.65
N SER A 65 -17.66 0.60 -5.73
CA SER A 65 -18.22 0.41 -7.06
C SER A 65 -17.13 0.67 -8.11
N GLY A 66 -17.48 0.71 -9.39
CA GLY A 66 -16.56 0.91 -10.49
C GLY A 66 -16.01 2.34 -10.56
N PHE A 67 -14.73 2.47 -10.88
CA PHE A 67 -14.08 3.75 -11.17
C PHE A 67 -12.97 3.58 -12.19
N ASN A 68 -12.59 4.68 -12.82
CA ASN A 68 -11.42 4.75 -13.68
C ASN A 68 -10.35 5.61 -12.99
N ALA A 69 -9.10 5.16 -12.98
CA ALA A 69 -7.99 5.92 -12.44
C ALA A 69 -6.81 5.94 -13.42
N TYR A 70 -6.13 7.09 -13.49
CA TYR A 70 -4.81 7.20 -14.08
C TYR A 70 -3.81 7.56 -12.99
N THR A 71 -2.77 6.75 -12.80
CA THR A 71 -1.79 6.94 -11.74
C THR A 71 -0.41 7.27 -12.28
N THR A 72 0.33 8.08 -11.55
CA THR A 72 1.76 8.30 -11.75
C THR A 72 2.47 8.30 -10.40
N SER A 73 3.77 7.96 -10.42
CA SER A 73 4.58 7.87 -9.22
C SER A 73 5.97 8.41 -9.48
N ASN A 74 6.55 9.07 -8.48
CA ASN A 74 7.97 9.36 -8.39
C ASN A 74 8.69 8.45 -7.38
N VAL A 75 7.96 7.55 -6.71
CA VAL A 75 8.54 6.47 -5.90
C VAL A 75 9.12 5.42 -6.83
N LEU A 76 10.43 5.26 -6.80
CA LEU A 76 11.14 4.32 -7.68
C LEU A 76 10.83 2.87 -7.29
N LYS A 77 10.38 2.07 -8.26
CA LYS A 77 10.14 0.63 -8.05
C LYS A 77 11.46 -0.07 -7.75
N GLY A 78 11.46 -0.94 -6.74
CA GLY A 78 12.65 -1.71 -6.36
C GLY A 78 13.74 -0.91 -5.63
N SER A 79 13.47 0.35 -5.25
CA SER A 79 14.42 1.22 -4.55
C SER A 79 14.45 1.02 -3.02
N GLY A 80 13.60 0.14 -2.48
CA GLY A 80 13.42 0.01 -1.02
C GLY A 80 12.55 1.12 -0.39
N LEU A 81 11.91 1.98 -1.21
CA LEU A 81 11.03 3.06 -0.74
C LEU A 81 9.55 2.65 -0.71
N SER A 82 9.27 1.35 -0.68
CA SER A 82 7.93 0.79 -0.45
C SER A 82 6.87 1.24 -1.46
N SER A 83 7.22 1.19 -2.77
CA SER A 83 6.30 1.58 -3.84
C SER A 83 5.00 0.74 -3.88
N SER A 84 5.03 -0.53 -3.45
CA SER A 84 3.84 -1.37 -3.31
C SER A 84 2.90 -0.84 -2.23
N ALA A 85 3.43 -0.57 -1.04
CA ALA A 85 2.65 -0.03 0.08
C ALA A 85 2.01 1.32 -0.29
N ALA A 86 2.76 2.23 -0.94
CA ALA A 86 2.22 3.50 -1.40
C ALA A 86 1.08 3.32 -2.41
N PHE A 87 1.18 2.36 -3.34
CA PHE A 87 0.14 2.05 -4.32
C PHE A 87 -1.11 1.44 -3.66
N GLU A 88 -0.94 0.52 -2.74
CA GLU A 88 -2.05 -0.11 -2.00
C GLU A 88 -2.82 0.90 -1.16
N VAL A 89 -2.10 1.76 -0.44
CA VAL A 89 -2.67 2.85 0.35
C VAL A 89 -3.41 3.85 -0.54
N LEU A 90 -2.87 4.17 -1.73
CA LEU A 90 -3.57 5.00 -2.71
C LEU A 90 -4.93 4.40 -3.07
N ILE A 91 -5.01 3.08 -3.35
CA ILE A 91 -6.29 2.42 -3.69
C ILE A 91 -7.26 2.51 -2.51
N GLY A 92 -6.80 2.26 -1.29
CA GLY A 92 -7.60 2.41 -0.08
C GLY A 92 -8.15 3.82 0.09
N ASN A 93 -7.33 4.84 -0.14
CA ASN A 93 -7.74 6.24 -0.10
C ASN A 93 -8.75 6.60 -1.20
N ILE A 94 -8.58 6.06 -2.42
CA ILE A 94 -9.55 6.24 -3.51
C ILE A 94 -10.91 5.69 -3.10
N LEU A 95 -10.98 4.46 -2.59
CA LEU A 95 -12.23 3.82 -2.16
C LEU A 95 -12.85 4.54 -0.96
N SER A 96 -12.02 5.01 -0.01
CA SER A 96 -12.48 5.82 1.11
C SER A 96 -13.10 7.14 0.62
N GLY A 97 -12.42 7.83 -0.29
CA GLY A 97 -12.86 9.13 -0.81
C GLY A 97 -14.10 9.06 -1.69
N LEU A 98 -14.12 8.10 -2.63
CA LEU A 98 -15.23 8.01 -3.59
C LEU A 98 -16.53 7.49 -2.99
N TYR A 99 -16.45 6.54 -2.05
CA TYR A 99 -17.63 5.77 -1.63
C TYR A 99 -17.92 5.80 -0.13
N ASN A 100 -16.96 6.25 0.68
CA ASN A 100 -17.03 6.19 2.14
C ASN A 100 -16.73 7.53 2.82
N GLU A 101 -16.92 8.65 2.14
CA GLU A 101 -16.84 10.03 2.70
C GLU A 101 -15.51 10.34 3.41
N ASN A 102 -14.40 9.70 2.98
CA ASN A 102 -13.08 9.72 3.64
C ASN A 102 -13.12 9.25 5.12
N SER A 103 -14.07 8.40 5.49
CA SER A 103 -14.28 7.96 6.87
C SER A 103 -13.43 6.74 7.27
N VAL A 104 -12.77 6.07 6.32
CA VAL A 104 -11.93 4.91 6.64
C VAL A 104 -10.63 5.39 7.30
N ASP A 105 -10.39 4.90 8.51
CA ASP A 105 -9.23 5.30 9.30
C ASP A 105 -7.91 4.95 8.58
N PRO A 106 -6.90 5.84 8.58
CA PRO A 106 -5.60 5.57 7.95
C PRO A 106 -4.89 4.30 8.46
N VAL A 107 -5.04 3.97 9.73
CA VAL A 107 -4.48 2.73 10.31
C VAL A 107 -5.19 1.52 9.71
N GLU A 108 -6.50 1.60 9.53
CA GLU A 108 -7.28 0.54 8.89
C GLU A 108 -6.89 0.37 7.41
N ILE A 109 -6.72 1.48 6.68
CA ILE A 109 -6.22 1.42 5.29
C ILE A 109 -4.86 0.72 5.24
N ALA A 110 -3.95 1.02 6.17
CA ALA A 110 -2.64 0.38 6.24
C ALA A 110 -2.75 -1.15 6.48
N LYS A 111 -3.63 -1.57 7.38
CA LYS A 111 -3.88 -3.01 7.64
C LYS A 111 -4.48 -3.72 6.43
N ILE A 112 -5.42 -3.07 5.74
CA ILE A 112 -6.00 -3.59 4.50
C ILE A 112 -4.93 -3.77 3.43
N ALA A 113 -4.07 -2.76 3.25
CA ALA A 113 -2.97 -2.78 2.31
C ALA A 113 -1.99 -3.92 2.60
N GLN A 114 -1.49 -4.05 3.83
CA GLN A 114 -0.62 -5.15 4.24
C GLN A 114 -1.24 -6.53 3.96
N ARG A 115 -2.53 -6.69 4.30
CA ARG A 115 -3.23 -7.94 4.00
C ARG A 115 -3.25 -8.24 2.50
N SER A 116 -3.43 -7.23 1.66
CA SER A 116 -3.39 -7.38 0.21
C SER A 116 -2.01 -7.87 -0.26
N GLU A 117 -0.93 -7.28 0.22
CA GLU A 117 0.43 -7.68 -0.14
C GLU A 117 0.72 -9.13 0.32
N ASN A 118 0.37 -9.47 1.55
CA ASN A 118 0.63 -10.80 2.11
C ASN A 118 -0.22 -11.91 1.48
N LYS A 119 -1.50 -11.67 1.20
CA LYS A 119 -2.46 -12.71 0.81
C LYS A 119 -2.66 -12.82 -0.69
N TYR A 120 -2.67 -11.67 -1.40
CA TYR A 120 -2.98 -11.61 -2.84
C TYR A 120 -1.72 -11.49 -3.68
N PHE A 121 -0.83 -10.57 -3.34
CA PHE A 121 0.44 -10.40 -4.06
C PHE A 121 1.43 -11.54 -3.78
N GLY A 122 1.36 -12.12 -2.57
CA GLY A 122 2.17 -13.26 -2.17
C GLY A 122 3.56 -12.90 -1.63
N LYS A 123 3.76 -11.64 -1.21
CA LYS A 123 5.00 -11.18 -0.59
C LYS A 123 4.77 -10.97 0.91
N PRO A 124 5.40 -11.75 1.79
CA PRO A 124 5.35 -11.51 3.22
C PRO A 124 5.96 -10.15 3.58
N CYS A 125 5.21 -9.30 4.26
CA CYS A 125 5.69 -8.01 4.74
C CYS A 125 5.14 -7.68 6.13
N GLY A 126 5.86 -6.83 6.86
CA GLY A 126 5.38 -6.19 8.09
C GLY A 126 4.39 -5.06 7.76
N LEU A 127 3.86 -4.40 8.80
CA LEU A 127 2.86 -3.32 8.66
C LEU A 127 3.50 -1.93 8.57
N MET A 128 4.80 -1.80 8.79
CA MET A 128 5.48 -0.51 8.94
C MET A 128 5.37 0.38 7.69
N ASP A 129 5.57 -0.19 6.51
CA ASP A 129 5.61 0.55 5.25
C ASP A 129 4.23 1.12 4.89
N GLN A 130 3.19 0.29 5.02
CA GLN A 130 1.82 0.71 4.78
C GLN A 130 1.38 1.76 5.82
N MET A 131 1.79 1.59 7.09
CA MET A 131 1.49 2.55 8.14
C MET A 131 2.16 3.90 7.87
N ALA A 132 3.45 3.90 7.53
CA ALA A 132 4.18 5.12 7.18
C ALA A 132 3.56 5.84 5.97
N SER A 133 3.13 5.08 4.95
CA SER A 133 2.49 5.63 3.74
C SER A 133 1.11 6.21 4.03
N SER A 134 0.31 5.55 4.89
CA SER A 134 -1.07 5.94 5.16
C SER A 134 -1.19 7.08 6.18
N VAL A 135 -0.40 7.03 7.26
CA VAL A 135 -0.44 8.03 8.34
C VAL A 135 0.35 9.28 7.97
N GLY A 136 1.45 9.10 7.26
CA GLY A 136 2.34 10.18 6.80
C GLY A 136 3.14 10.87 7.91
N GLY A 137 4.09 11.71 7.51
CA GLY A 137 4.95 12.45 8.43
C GLY A 137 5.93 11.56 9.21
N PHE A 138 6.44 12.05 10.33
CA PHE A 138 7.18 11.23 11.28
C PHE A 138 6.22 10.53 12.24
N THR A 139 6.35 9.22 12.37
CA THR A 139 5.41 8.39 13.13
C THR A 139 6.18 7.39 13.98
N GLY A 140 5.96 7.41 15.29
CA GLY A 140 6.32 6.33 16.20
C GLY A 140 5.27 5.23 16.09
N ILE A 141 5.70 3.97 15.98
CA ILE A 141 4.80 2.83 15.87
C ILE A 141 5.24 1.79 16.89
N ASP A 142 4.37 1.47 17.84
CA ASP A 142 4.57 0.37 18.77
C ASP A 142 3.75 -0.85 18.31
N PHE A 143 4.46 -1.92 17.98
CA PHE A 143 3.89 -3.20 17.53
C PHE A 143 3.84 -4.24 18.65
N TYR A 144 3.80 -3.85 19.92
CA TYR A 144 3.63 -4.78 21.02
C TYR A 144 2.38 -5.65 20.83
N ASP A 145 1.28 -5.04 20.38
CA ASP A 145 0.12 -5.74 19.83
C ASP A 145 0.01 -5.45 18.34
N PRO A 146 0.43 -6.39 17.45
CA PRO A 146 0.38 -6.17 16.01
C PRO A 146 -1.03 -5.97 15.45
N GLU A 147 -2.05 -6.49 16.14
CA GLU A 147 -3.45 -6.30 15.73
C GLU A 147 -3.97 -4.90 16.10
N ASN A 148 -3.40 -4.29 17.15
CA ASN A 148 -3.77 -2.97 17.64
C ASN A 148 -2.52 -2.11 17.89
N PRO A 149 -1.74 -1.76 16.86
CA PRO A 149 -0.52 -0.98 17.05
C PRO A 149 -0.84 0.41 17.60
N ILE A 150 0.02 0.89 18.49
CA ILE A 150 -0.07 2.26 18.99
C ILE A 150 0.68 3.18 18.02
N ILE A 151 -0.03 4.19 17.52
CA ILE A 151 0.49 5.12 16.53
C ILE A 151 0.61 6.51 17.14
N GLU A 152 1.82 7.06 17.14
CA GLU A 152 2.10 8.41 17.62
C GLU A 152 2.70 9.26 16.50
N LYS A 153 2.00 10.34 16.14
CA LYS A 153 2.55 11.34 15.20
C LYS A 153 3.56 12.21 15.91
N VAL A 154 4.78 12.24 15.37
CA VAL A 154 5.88 13.07 15.90
C VAL A 154 5.96 14.35 15.09
N SER A 155 5.69 15.49 15.73
CA SER A 155 5.91 16.79 15.10
C SER A 155 7.38 17.15 15.16
N PHE A 156 8.10 16.91 14.07
CA PHE A 156 9.53 17.17 13.96
C PHE A 156 9.88 17.78 12.61
N ASP A 157 10.48 18.96 12.62
CA ASP A 157 11.02 19.61 11.41
C ASP A 157 12.54 19.43 11.36
N ILE A 158 12.98 18.47 10.55
CA ILE A 158 14.40 18.16 10.39
C ILE A 158 15.19 19.34 9.82
N LYS A 159 14.57 20.16 8.96
CA LYS A 159 15.21 21.33 8.34
C LYS A 159 15.43 22.45 9.35
N ALA A 160 14.48 22.66 10.27
CA ALA A 160 14.62 23.63 11.35
C ALA A 160 15.80 23.31 12.28
N HIS A 161 16.25 22.06 12.33
CA HIS A 161 17.41 21.60 13.09
C HIS A 161 18.71 21.54 12.26
N GLY A 162 18.72 22.12 11.06
CA GLY A 162 19.91 22.20 10.20
C GLY A 162 20.30 20.88 9.53
N HIS A 163 19.38 19.91 9.44
CA HIS A 163 19.62 18.61 8.81
C HIS A 163 18.74 18.42 7.57
N ASN A 164 19.18 17.53 6.68
CA ASN A 164 18.41 17.09 5.52
C ASN A 164 18.40 15.56 5.48
N LEU A 165 17.26 15.00 5.10
CA LEU A 165 17.17 13.58 4.75
C LEU A 165 17.62 13.42 3.29
N VAL A 166 18.64 12.57 3.07
CA VAL A 166 19.18 12.31 1.74
C VAL A 166 18.92 10.85 1.38
N ILE A 167 18.29 10.63 0.25
CA ILE A 167 18.04 9.30 -0.31
C ILE A 167 19.02 9.11 -1.47
N VAL A 168 19.86 8.05 -1.37
CA VAL A 168 20.84 7.70 -2.40
C VAL A 168 20.38 6.44 -3.12
N ASN A 169 20.09 6.56 -4.42
CA ASN A 169 19.80 5.41 -5.26
C ASN A 169 21.13 4.70 -5.60
N THR A 170 21.32 3.51 -5.05
CA THR A 170 22.51 2.68 -5.30
C THR A 170 22.44 1.84 -6.56
N GLY A 171 21.30 1.91 -7.30
CA GLY A 171 21.05 1.11 -8.50
C GLY A 171 20.71 -0.37 -8.22
N GLY A 172 20.62 -0.78 -6.95
CA GLY A 172 20.18 -2.12 -6.58
C GLY A 172 18.69 -2.33 -6.82
N ASN A 173 18.28 -3.58 -7.06
CA ASN A 173 16.87 -3.95 -7.20
C ASN A 173 16.50 -4.94 -6.08
N HIS A 174 15.57 -4.54 -5.19
CA HIS A 174 15.08 -5.38 -4.11
C HIS A 174 13.97 -6.37 -4.53
N ALA A 175 13.50 -6.30 -5.78
CA ALA A 175 12.41 -7.16 -6.25
C ALA A 175 12.76 -8.66 -6.22
N ASP A 176 14.05 -8.99 -6.33
CA ASP A 176 14.55 -10.37 -6.37
C ASP A 176 14.84 -10.97 -4.98
N LEU A 177 14.67 -10.18 -3.90
CA LEU A 177 15.00 -10.56 -2.52
C LEU A 177 13.79 -11.03 -1.71
N THR A 178 12.68 -11.39 -2.34
CA THR A 178 11.43 -11.79 -1.65
C THR A 178 11.65 -12.99 -0.73
N GLN A 179 12.47 -13.96 -1.15
CA GLN A 179 12.77 -15.15 -0.34
C GLN A 179 13.61 -14.78 0.89
N ASP A 180 14.61 -13.92 0.74
CA ASP A 180 15.46 -13.48 1.85
C ASP A 180 14.65 -12.77 2.93
N TYR A 181 13.65 -11.93 2.54
CA TYR A 181 12.72 -11.30 3.48
C TYR A 181 11.85 -12.32 4.23
N ALA A 182 11.39 -13.37 3.53
CA ALA A 182 10.61 -14.44 4.15
C ALA A 182 11.47 -15.23 5.15
N ASP A 183 12.70 -15.55 4.79
CA ASP A 183 13.65 -16.30 5.62
C ASP A 183 13.98 -15.57 6.91
N ILE A 184 14.24 -14.25 6.87
CA ILE A 184 14.44 -13.42 8.07
C ILE A 184 13.24 -13.54 9.02
N THR A 185 12.02 -13.50 8.50
CA THR A 185 10.80 -13.63 9.33
C THR A 185 10.71 -15.01 9.99
N ILE A 186 11.07 -16.06 9.26
CA ILE A 186 11.09 -17.44 9.77
C ILE A 186 12.16 -17.59 10.85
N GLU A 187 13.35 -17.09 10.61
CA GLU A 187 14.48 -17.16 11.54
C GLU A 187 14.19 -16.39 12.82
N CYS A 188 13.64 -15.15 12.72
CA CYS A 188 13.25 -14.38 13.91
C CYS A 188 12.22 -15.12 14.78
N ARG A 189 11.24 -15.80 14.15
CA ARG A 189 10.24 -16.58 14.89
C ARG A 189 10.80 -17.85 15.51
N ALA A 190 11.89 -18.39 14.99
CA ALA A 190 12.52 -19.60 15.51
C ALA A 190 13.34 -19.33 16.78
N VAL A 191 13.72 -18.06 17.06
CA VAL A 191 14.52 -17.67 18.23
C VAL A 191 13.70 -16.92 19.29
N SER A 192 12.45 -16.60 19.02
CA SER A 192 11.50 -15.97 19.95
C SER A 192 10.55 -17.00 20.57
#